data_b12807d420ae4778e1746a4d5afb0e57
#
_entry.id   b12807d420ae4778e1746a4d5afb0e57
#
_cell.length_a   1.000
_cell.length_b   1.000
_cell.length_c   1.000
_cell.angle_alpha   90.00
_cell.angle_beta   90.00
_cell.angle_gamma   90.00
#
_symmetry.space_group_name_H-M   'P 1'
#
loop_
_entity.id
_entity.type
_entity.pdbx_description
1 polymer ?
#
loop_
_entity_poly.entity_id
_entity_poly.type
_entity_poly.pdbx_seq_one_letter_code
_entity_poly.pdbx_strand_id
1 'polypeptide(L)'
;MIVEDAETKAALADLYRRGFASYADVPQVPRFDRDDPRAAQMRGILGSAAHLNERLHEVPAMVIPCVEGRWEDLTVFHQAGSFGSIFPAVWSFMLALRARGVGSSLTTLHLMFEAEAAELLGVPDDMTQVALLPIGFYTGDTFTSAGRLPATSRTYWDRWGSIDG
;
A
#
# COMPACT_ATOMS: atom_id res chain seq x y z
N MET A 1 -0.72 -2.44 -14.96
CA MET A 1 -1.21 -1.26 -15.71
C MET A 1 -0.38 -0.04 -15.31
N ILE A 2 -0.06 0.86 -16.27
CA ILE A 2 0.71 2.10 -15.99
C ILE A 2 -0.18 3.28 -16.42
N VAL A 3 -0.26 4.30 -15.56
CA VAL A 3 -1.04 5.51 -15.77
C VAL A 3 -0.11 6.72 -15.73
N GLU A 4 -0.02 7.44 -16.84
CA GLU A 4 0.78 8.67 -16.99
C GLU A 4 -0.10 9.87 -17.35
N ASP A 5 -1.30 9.62 -17.90
CA ASP A 5 -2.26 10.66 -18.27
C ASP A 5 -2.66 11.51 -17.06
N ALA A 6 -2.61 12.83 -17.22
CA ALA A 6 -2.81 13.78 -16.11
C ALA A 6 -4.25 13.76 -15.58
N GLU A 7 -5.24 13.64 -16.46
CA GLU A 7 -6.66 13.63 -16.07
C GLU A 7 -7.00 12.34 -15.33
N THR A 8 -6.52 11.20 -15.82
CA THR A 8 -6.69 9.89 -15.19
C THR A 8 -6.01 9.84 -13.82
N LYS A 9 -4.79 10.39 -13.70
CA LYS A 9 -4.09 10.49 -12.40
C LYS A 9 -4.86 11.38 -11.42
N ALA A 10 -5.42 12.48 -11.88
CA ALA A 10 -6.22 13.37 -11.04
C ALA A 10 -7.50 12.67 -10.54
N ALA A 11 -8.18 11.92 -11.39
CA ALA A 11 -9.35 11.15 -11.02
C ALA A 11 -9.03 10.03 -10.01
N LEU A 12 -7.94 9.28 -10.23
CA LEU A 12 -7.46 8.28 -9.25
C LEU A 12 -7.07 8.91 -7.92
N ALA A 13 -6.44 10.09 -7.94
CA ALA A 13 -6.09 10.83 -6.74
C ALA A 13 -7.34 11.29 -5.98
N ASP A 14 -8.45 11.56 -6.67
CA ASP A 14 -9.72 11.87 -6.03
C ASP A 14 -10.31 10.64 -5.31
N LEU A 15 -10.33 9.48 -5.95
CA LEU A 15 -10.72 8.23 -5.31
C LEU A 15 -9.86 7.92 -4.07
N TYR A 16 -8.55 8.11 -4.20
CA TYR A 16 -7.61 7.95 -3.09
C TYR A 16 -7.92 8.90 -1.93
N ARG A 17 -8.22 10.17 -2.22
CA ARG A 17 -8.54 11.21 -1.24
C ARG A 17 -9.83 10.90 -0.49
N ARG A 18 -10.84 10.41 -1.20
CA ARG A 18 -12.10 9.94 -0.60
C ARG A 18 -11.85 8.74 0.34
N GLY A 19 -11.00 7.79 -0.08
CA GLY A 19 -10.56 6.66 0.76
C GLY A 19 -9.77 7.13 1.99
N PHE A 20 -8.89 8.10 1.83
CA PHE A 20 -8.11 8.66 2.93
C PHE A 20 -8.99 9.33 3.99
N ALA A 21 -10.05 10.03 3.57
CA ALA A 21 -10.99 10.66 4.49
C ALA A 21 -11.69 9.66 5.42
N SER A 22 -11.92 8.44 4.92
CA SER A 22 -12.53 7.35 5.70
C SER A 22 -11.52 6.53 6.50
N TYR A 23 -10.21 6.68 6.22
CA TYR A 23 -9.16 5.83 6.80
C TYR A 23 -9.00 6.00 8.32
N ALA A 24 -9.27 7.20 8.84
CA ALA A 24 -9.21 7.46 10.28
C ALA A 24 -10.19 6.61 11.09
N ASP A 25 -11.28 6.17 10.47
CA ASP A 25 -12.34 5.39 11.09
C ASP A 25 -12.13 3.87 10.95
N VAL A 26 -11.07 3.44 10.23
CA VAL A 26 -10.74 2.03 10.05
C VAL A 26 -10.20 1.45 11.37
N PRO A 27 -10.87 0.42 11.96
CA PRO A 27 -10.48 -0.12 13.26
C PRO A 27 -9.06 -0.73 13.29
N GLN A 28 -8.54 -1.15 12.13
CA GLN A 28 -7.23 -1.77 11.98
C GLN A 28 -6.07 -0.77 12.00
N VAL A 29 -6.33 0.54 11.96
CA VAL A 29 -5.27 1.54 12.09
C VAL A 29 -4.73 1.52 13.52
N PRO A 30 -3.45 1.17 13.74
CA PRO A 30 -2.90 1.10 15.09
C PRO A 30 -2.94 2.47 15.78
N ARG A 31 -3.49 2.48 16.98
CA ARG A 31 -3.45 3.66 17.86
C ARG A 31 -2.52 3.35 19.01
N PHE A 32 -1.62 4.25 19.29
CA PHE A 32 -0.63 4.11 20.37
C PHE A 32 -0.81 5.21 21.38
N ASP A 33 -0.63 4.88 22.66
CA ASP A 33 -0.59 5.85 23.75
C ASP A 33 0.56 6.83 23.54
N ARG A 34 0.43 8.03 24.10
CA ARG A 34 1.39 9.13 23.87
C ARG A 34 2.82 8.74 24.26
N ASP A 35 2.97 7.91 25.28
CA ASP A 35 4.25 7.47 25.83
C ASP A 35 4.81 6.22 25.13
N ASP A 36 4.06 5.63 24.20
CA ASP A 36 4.55 4.50 23.39
C ASP A 36 5.58 5.01 22.37
N PRO A 37 6.78 4.41 22.32
CA PRO A 37 7.83 4.82 21.36
C PRO A 37 7.38 4.74 19.89
N ARG A 38 6.37 3.91 19.58
CA ARG A 38 5.78 3.79 18.25
C ARG A 38 4.90 4.99 17.87
N ALA A 39 4.40 5.75 18.85
CA ALA A 39 3.54 6.91 18.60
C ALA A 39 4.26 7.98 17.76
N ALA A 40 5.55 8.23 18.01
CA ALA A 40 6.34 9.17 17.22
C ALA A 40 6.49 8.71 15.77
N GLN A 41 6.77 7.43 15.55
CA GLN A 41 6.87 6.83 14.22
C GLN A 41 5.53 6.89 13.48
N MET A 42 4.42 6.61 14.17
CA MET A 42 3.09 6.66 13.58
C MET A 42 2.73 8.08 13.11
N ARG A 43 3.08 9.12 13.88
CA ARG A 43 2.90 10.52 13.43
C ARG A 43 3.66 10.81 12.14
N GLY A 44 4.89 10.32 12.01
CA GLY A 44 5.66 10.45 10.77
C GLY A 44 5.00 9.73 9.58
N ILE A 45 4.50 8.52 9.80
CA ILE A 45 3.77 7.74 8.79
C ILE A 45 2.50 8.49 8.33
N LEU A 46 1.70 8.96 9.28
CA LEU A 46 0.48 9.71 8.98
C LEU A 46 0.77 11.04 8.26
N GLY A 47 1.83 11.74 8.65
CA GLY A 47 2.27 12.96 7.94
C GLY A 47 2.69 12.68 6.50
N SER A 48 3.43 11.59 6.26
CA SER A 48 3.79 11.16 4.90
C SER A 48 2.59 10.74 4.08
N ALA A 49 1.63 10.04 4.70
CA ALA A 49 0.39 9.63 4.05
C ALA A 49 -0.49 10.84 3.68
N ALA A 50 -0.57 11.85 4.56
CA ALA A 50 -1.28 13.09 4.29
C ALA A 50 -0.63 13.87 3.13
N HIS A 51 0.70 13.95 3.11
CA HIS A 51 1.43 14.58 2.00
C HIS A 51 1.17 13.86 0.66
N LEU A 52 1.19 12.54 0.65
CA LEU A 52 0.85 11.77 -0.55
C LEU A 52 -0.60 12.02 -0.96
N ASN A 53 -1.53 12.05 -0.03
CA ASN A 53 -2.94 12.34 -0.29
C ASN A 53 -3.16 13.68 -0.99
N GLU A 54 -2.43 14.71 -0.59
CA GLU A 54 -2.52 16.04 -1.19
C GLU A 54 -1.93 16.07 -2.61
N ARG A 55 -0.83 15.35 -2.84
CA ARG A 55 0.01 15.49 -4.03
C ARG A 55 0.03 14.27 -4.96
N LEU A 56 -0.81 13.28 -4.72
CA LEU A 56 -0.81 12.03 -5.50
C LEU A 56 -0.97 12.27 -7.02
N HIS A 57 -1.76 13.28 -7.41
CA HIS A 57 -1.98 13.64 -8.82
C HIS A 57 -0.73 14.20 -9.54
N GLU A 58 0.28 14.65 -8.76
CA GLU A 58 1.51 15.25 -9.31
C GLU A 58 2.59 14.21 -9.64
N VAL A 59 2.44 12.96 -9.20
CA VAL A 59 3.45 11.93 -9.49
C VAL A 59 3.61 11.71 -10.99
N PRO A 60 4.83 11.47 -11.49
CA PRO A 60 5.07 11.20 -12.90
C PRO A 60 4.21 10.07 -13.46
N ALA A 61 4.14 8.96 -12.73
CA ALA A 61 3.36 7.79 -13.12
C ALA A 61 2.75 7.08 -11.91
N MET A 62 1.67 6.34 -12.15
CA MET A 62 1.10 5.39 -11.20
C MET A 62 1.11 4.00 -11.82
N VAL A 63 1.43 2.98 -11.03
CA VAL A 63 1.32 1.58 -11.44
C VAL A 63 0.24 0.90 -10.62
N ILE A 64 -0.67 0.20 -11.29
CA ILE A 64 -1.74 -0.56 -10.66
C ILE A 64 -1.52 -2.03 -11.06
N PRO A 65 -1.00 -2.86 -10.16
CA PRO A 65 -0.93 -4.30 -10.37
C PRO A 65 -2.35 -4.86 -10.39
N CYS A 66 -2.63 -5.63 -11.44
CA CYS A 66 -3.90 -6.34 -11.59
C CYS A 66 -3.61 -7.82 -11.81
N VAL A 67 -4.52 -8.67 -11.40
CA VAL A 67 -4.46 -10.11 -11.62
C VAL A 67 -5.78 -10.61 -12.15
N GLU A 68 -5.73 -11.70 -12.91
CA GLU A 68 -6.90 -12.37 -13.43
C GLU A 68 -7.69 -13.04 -12.30
N GLY A 69 -9.01 -12.99 -12.42
CA GLY A 69 -9.96 -13.52 -11.45
C GLY A 69 -10.42 -12.50 -10.40
N ARG A 70 -11.59 -12.78 -9.82
CA ARG A 70 -12.17 -12.00 -8.71
C ARG A 70 -11.90 -12.73 -7.40
N TRP A 71 -11.45 -12.00 -6.37
CA TRP A 71 -10.92 -12.61 -5.15
C TRP A 71 -11.73 -12.33 -3.88
N GLU A 72 -12.70 -11.45 -3.93
CA GLU A 72 -13.50 -11.02 -2.78
C GLU A 72 -14.28 -12.18 -2.13
N ASP A 73 -14.77 -13.14 -2.92
CA ASP A 73 -15.55 -14.28 -2.46
C ASP A 73 -14.72 -15.58 -2.31
N LEU A 74 -13.41 -15.51 -2.50
CA LEU A 74 -12.54 -16.66 -2.38
C LEU A 74 -12.31 -17.07 -0.92
N THR A 75 -12.08 -18.35 -0.69
CA THR A 75 -11.65 -18.84 0.62
C THR A 75 -10.28 -18.28 1.00
N VAL A 76 -9.98 -18.24 2.30
CA VAL A 76 -8.67 -17.80 2.84
C VAL A 76 -7.51 -18.53 2.16
N PHE A 77 -7.66 -19.81 1.84
CA PHE A 77 -6.65 -20.59 1.11
C PHE A 77 -6.34 -19.99 -0.27
N HIS A 78 -7.36 -19.71 -1.05
CA HIS A 78 -7.19 -19.14 -2.39
C HIS A 78 -6.68 -17.69 -2.33
N GLN A 79 -7.25 -16.88 -1.43
CA GLN A 79 -6.79 -15.50 -1.25
C GLN A 79 -5.30 -15.44 -0.85
N ALA A 80 -4.86 -16.30 0.09
CA ALA A 80 -3.47 -16.36 0.52
C ALA A 80 -2.53 -16.75 -0.64
N GLY A 81 -2.94 -17.73 -1.48
CA GLY A 81 -2.19 -18.10 -2.67
C GLY A 81 -2.08 -16.97 -3.69
N SER A 82 -3.20 -16.30 -3.96
CA SER A 82 -3.28 -15.21 -4.93
C SER A 82 -2.43 -14.00 -4.49
N PHE A 83 -2.61 -13.51 -3.26
CA PHE A 83 -1.79 -12.42 -2.72
C PHE A 83 -0.32 -12.82 -2.56
N GLY A 84 -0.06 -14.07 -2.15
CA GLY A 84 1.29 -14.63 -2.05
C GLY A 84 2.00 -14.72 -3.41
N SER A 85 1.29 -14.74 -4.51
CA SER A 85 1.85 -14.71 -5.87
C SER A 85 2.18 -13.28 -6.31
N ILE A 86 1.22 -12.35 -6.23
CA ILE A 86 1.39 -11.01 -6.82
C ILE A 86 2.26 -10.10 -5.96
N PHE A 87 2.13 -10.09 -4.63
CA PHE A 87 2.87 -9.14 -3.80
C PHE A 87 4.39 -9.33 -3.82
N PRO A 88 4.96 -10.55 -3.89
CA PRO A 88 6.40 -10.72 -4.12
C PRO A 88 6.86 -10.12 -5.46
N ALA A 89 6.05 -10.21 -6.52
CA ALA A 89 6.36 -9.58 -7.80
C ALA A 89 6.31 -8.05 -7.69
N VAL A 90 5.29 -7.49 -7.04
CA VAL A 90 5.19 -6.05 -6.74
C VAL A 90 6.38 -5.58 -5.93
N TRP A 91 6.76 -6.32 -4.89
CA TRP A 91 7.92 -6.01 -4.07
C TRP A 91 9.22 -6.02 -4.88
N SER A 92 9.44 -7.02 -5.72
CA SER A 92 10.59 -7.12 -6.61
C SER A 92 10.65 -5.94 -7.58
N PHE A 93 9.51 -5.52 -8.12
CA PHE A 93 9.39 -4.33 -8.96
C PHE A 93 9.79 -3.06 -8.19
N MET A 94 9.30 -2.86 -6.97
CA MET A 94 9.66 -1.72 -6.13
C MET A 94 11.16 -1.69 -5.83
N LEU A 95 11.78 -2.85 -5.54
CA LEU A 95 13.23 -2.95 -5.35
C LEU A 95 14.00 -2.62 -6.63
N ALA A 96 13.53 -3.05 -7.78
CA ALA A 96 14.14 -2.73 -9.07
C ALA A 96 14.06 -1.22 -9.41
N LEU A 97 12.97 -0.55 -9.06
CA LEU A 97 12.85 0.90 -9.13
C LEU A 97 13.86 1.57 -8.20
N ARG A 98 13.91 1.13 -6.94
CA ARG A 98 14.83 1.66 -5.93
C ARG A 98 16.29 1.56 -6.38
N ALA A 99 16.71 0.45 -6.98
CA ALA A 99 18.05 0.24 -7.52
C ALA A 99 18.40 1.22 -8.66
N ARG A 100 17.39 1.88 -9.23
CA ARG A 100 17.51 2.88 -10.31
C ARG A 100 17.31 4.31 -9.85
N GLY A 101 17.26 4.56 -8.55
CA GLY A 101 17.02 5.90 -8.00
C GLY A 101 15.57 6.35 -8.08
N VAL A 102 14.63 5.45 -8.34
CA VAL A 102 13.20 5.75 -8.43
C VAL A 102 12.49 5.29 -7.16
N GLY A 103 11.69 6.19 -6.58
CA GLY A 103 10.85 5.90 -5.41
C GLY A 103 9.50 5.32 -5.81
N SER A 104 8.97 4.49 -4.94
CA SER A 104 7.60 4.00 -5.01
C SER A 104 7.06 3.72 -3.61
N SER A 105 5.75 3.76 -3.46
CA SER A 105 5.05 3.41 -2.23
C SER A 105 3.86 2.52 -2.58
N LEU A 106 3.63 1.47 -1.78
CA LEU A 106 2.44 0.63 -1.95
C LEU A 106 1.29 1.22 -1.14
N THR A 107 0.18 1.49 -1.81
CA THR A 107 -1.05 1.96 -1.16
C THR A 107 -2.28 1.25 -1.74
N THR A 108 -3.38 1.24 -0.99
CA THR A 108 -4.61 0.51 -1.33
C THR A 108 -5.88 1.32 -1.14
N LEU A 109 -5.78 2.62 -0.80
CA LEU A 109 -6.97 3.42 -0.44
C LEU A 109 -7.95 3.61 -1.60
N HIS A 110 -7.47 3.63 -2.86
CA HIS A 110 -8.34 3.67 -4.03
C HIS A 110 -9.24 2.43 -4.15
N LEU A 111 -8.81 1.29 -3.57
CA LEU A 111 -9.60 0.05 -3.58
C LEU A 111 -10.88 0.12 -2.76
N MET A 112 -11.06 1.12 -1.91
CA MET A 112 -12.36 1.42 -1.29
C MET A 112 -13.42 1.82 -2.33
N PHE A 113 -12.96 2.20 -3.53
CA PHE A 113 -13.75 2.58 -4.70
C PHE A 113 -13.27 1.79 -5.92
N GLU A 114 -12.97 0.50 -5.73
CA GLU A 114 -12.35 -0.36 -6.75
C GLU A 114 -13.16 -0.40 -8.05
N ALA A 115 -14.50 -0.47 -7.96
CA ALA A 115 -15.37 -0.46 -9.12
C ALA A 115 -15.29 0.87 -9.91
N GLU A 116 -15.28 2.02 -9.21
CA GLU A 116 -15.12 3.33 -9.87
C GLU A 116 -13.73 3.45 -10.53
N ALA A 117 -12.69 2.92 -9.87
CA ALA A 117 -11.34 2.88 -10.45
C ALA A 117 -11.27 1.94 -11.66
N ALA A 118 -11.97 0.80 -11.63
CA ALA A 118 -12.05 -0.12 -12.76
C ALA A 118 -12.72 0.52 -13.97
N GLU A 119 -13.86 1.19 -13.77
CA GLU A 119 -14.56 1.93 -14.81
C GLU A 119 -13.68 3.03 -15.42
N LEU A 120 -13.05 3.86 -14.58
CA LEU A 120 -12.13 4.93 -15.00
C LEU A 120 -10.98 4.41 -15.86
N LEU A 121 -10.44 3.25 -15.51
CA LEU A 121 -9.25 2.67 -16.11
C LEU A 121 -9.56 1.69 -17.25
N GLY A 122 -10.83 1.33 -17.45
CA GLY A 122 -11.23 0.28 -18.38
C GLY A 122 -10.71 -1.11 -17.96
N VAL A 123 -10.60 -1.37 -16.67
CA VAL A 123 -10.21 -2.69 -16.14
C VAL A 123 -11.37 -3.66 -16.34
N PRO A 124 -11.16 -4.83 -16.97
CA PRO A 124 -12.21 -5.82 -17.15
C PRO A 124 -12.79 -6.34 -15.83
N ASP A 125 -14.05 -6.76 -15.85
CA ASP A 125 -14.78 -7.23 -14.65
C ASP A 125 -14.20 -8.50 -14.04
N ASP A 126 -13.44 -9.28 -14.80
CA ASP A 126 -12.74 -10.50 -14.36
C ASP A 126 -11.35 -10.24 -13.80
N MET A 127 -10.94 -9.00 -13.65
CA MET A 127 -9.64 -8.61 -13.10
C MET A 127 -9.77 -8.02 -11.69
N THR A 128 -8.84 -8.34 -10.81
CA THR A 128 -8.73 -7.74 -9.47
C THR A 128 -7.55 -6.78 -9.41
N GLN A 129 -7.80 -5.53 -9.02
CA GLN A 129 -6.77 -4.57 -8.67
C GLN A 129 -6.22 -4.90 -7.27
N VAL A 130 -4.91 -4.86 -7.06
CA VAL A 130 -4.33 -5.26 -5.75
C VAL A 130 -3.61 -4.13 -5.01
N ALA A 131 -3.17 -3.10 -5.71
CA ALA A 131 -2.51 -1.95 -5.11
C ALA A 131 -2.46 -0.78 -6.10
N LEU A 132 -2.04 0.39 -5.60
CA LEU A 132 -1.60 1.53 -6.39
C LEU A 132 -0.19 1.90 -5.94
N LEU A 133 0.71 2.07 -6.90
CA LEU A 133 2.10 2.46 -6.68
C LEU A 133 2.34 3.82 -7.34
N PRO A 134 2.34 4.94 -6.59
CA PRO A 134 2.88 6.19 -7.08
C PRO A 134 4.38 6.01 -7.35
N ILE A 135 4.85 6.49 -8.50
CA ILE A 135 6.22 6.37 -8.97
C ILE A 135 6.79 7.76 -9.18
N GLY A 136 7.98 8.01 -8.66
CA GLY A 136 8.68 9.29 -8.84
C GLY A 136 10.12 9.24 -8.35
N PHE A 137 10.89 10.23 -8.73
CA PHE A 137 12.22 10.41 -8.13
C PHE A 137 12.06 10.96 -6.72
N TYR A 138 12.77 10.36 -5.77
CA TYR A 138 12.77 10.87 -4.39
C TYR A 138 13.81 11.96 -4.21
N THR A 139 13.51 12.89 -3.34
CA THR A 139 14.47 13.92 -2.89
C THR A 139 15.20 13.40 -1.66
N GLY A 140 16.50 13.57 -1.63
CA GLY A 140 17.36 13.10 -0.54
C GLY A 140 18.10 11.81 -0.89
N ASP A 141 19.20 11.60 -0.20
CA ASP A 141 20.19 10.55 -0.46
C ASP A 141 20.30 9.54 0.69
N THR A 142 19.71 9.87 1.85
CA THR A 142 19.80 9.06 3.05
C THR A 142 18.44 8.50 3.47
N PHE A 143 18.37 7.18 3.59
CA PHE A 143 17.22 6.47 4.15
C PHE A 143 17.65 5.73 5.39
N THR A 144 17.00 6.00 6.50
CA THR A 144 17.23 5.30 7.76
C THR A 144 16.26 4.14 7.91
N SER A 145 16.72 3.07 8.53
CA SER A 145 15.84 1.95 8.89
C SER A 145 14.76 2.42 9.87
N ALA A 146 13.53 2.06 9.61
CA ALA A 146 12.45 2.31 10.56
C ALA A 146 12.66 1.48 11.83
N GLY A 147 12.36 2.08 12.99
CA GLY A 147 12.36 1.36 14.26
C GLY A 147 11.44 0.13 14.22
N ARG A 148 11.91 -0.97 14.77
CA ARG A 148 11.14 -2.22 14.88
C ARG A 148 11.22 -2.75 16.30
N LEU A 149 10.15 -3.39 16.74
CA LEU A 149 10.21 -4.20 17.95
C LEU A 149 11.16 -5.38 17.72
N PRO A 150 11.83 -5.88 18.77
CA PRO A 150 12.64 -7.10 18.66
C PRO A 150 11.80 -8.25 18.09
N ALA A 151 12.34 -9.00 17.14
CA ALA A 151 11.63 -10.12 16.52
C ALA A 151 11.17 -11.15 17.58
N THR A 152 11.97 -11.37 18.63
CA THR A 152 11.65 -12.26 19.74
C THR A 152 10.34 -11.93 20.45
N SER A 153 9.91 -10.65 20.44
CA SER A 153 8.62 -10.24 21.03
C SER A 153 7.40 -10.66 20.19
N ARG A 154 7.62 -11.24 19.03
CA ARG A 154 6.60 -11.64 18.04
C ARG A 154 6.87 -13.03 17.45
N THR A 155 7.86 -13.74 17.98
CA THR A 155 8.20 -15.10 17.56
C THR A 155 7.69 -16.07 18.62
N TYR A 156 6.91 -17.04 18.18
CA TYR A 156 6.35 -18.09 19.03
C TYR A 156 6.86 -19.44 18.52
N TRP A 157 7.09 -20.37 19.45
CA TRP A 157 7.61 -21.69 19.16
C TRP A 157 6.51 -22.74 19.32
N ASP A 158 6.30 -23.55 18.31
CA ASP A 158 5.36 -24.66 18.22
C ASP A 158 3.88 -24.28 18.43
N ARG A 159 3.57 -23.32 19.32
CA ARG A 159 2.21 -22.84 19.63
C ARG A 159 2.17 -21.32 19.73
N TRP A 160 1.04 -20.76 19.36
CA TRP A 160 0.80 -19.33 19.53
C TRP A 160 0.89 -18.93 21.02
N GLY A 161 1.67 -17.89 21.31
CA GLY A 161 1.89 -17.39 22.67
C GLY A 161 3.07 -18.04 23.40
N SER A 162 3.66 -19.13 22.90
CA SER A 162 4.86 -19.75 23.47
C SER A 162 6.10 -19.00 23.02
N ILE A 163 6.77 -18.28 23.93
CA ILE A 163 7.97 -17.47 23.65
C ILE A 163 9.27 -18.19 24.05
N ASP A 164 9.18 -19.31 24.75
CA ASP A 164 10.31 -20.14 25.14
C ASP A 164 10.51 -21.24 24.11
N GLY A 165 11.68 -21.24 23.43
CA GLY A 165 12.10 -22.26 22.48
C GLY A 165 13.39 -22.93 22.93
#